data_56fb2eea816798afe49ff27d7fbecf6c
#
_entry.id   56fb2eea816798afe49ff27d7fbecf6c
#
_cell.length_a   1.000
_cell.length_b   1.000
_cell.length_c   1.000
_cell.angle_alpha   90.00
_cell.angle_beta   90.00
_cell.angle_gamma   90.00
#
_symmetry.space_group_name_H-M   'P 1'
#
loop_
_entity.id
_entity.type
_entity.pdbx_description
1 polymer ?
#
loop_
_entity_poly.entity_id
_entity_poly.type
_entity_poly.pdbx_seq_one_letter_code
_entity_poly.pdbx_strand_id
1 'polypeptide(L)'
;MSQPDQTTGEALWRGEREPRIAILVLGCLLTIYDRCIRTIRATWGSQSRDHVDIFYVYGGQHANTDEEMVDIERLIGRPRPQLQDYEVWVSGDIILCGAADLYDAQQDCVLRKRLIAFDYLVNQQRYDFIYTVCATSYVNIDALQQYASSLPPSGVYHGPLGIHESSGYPFVSGASILLSRDIAADLANSAEAIITTNTIAMPDDVAIGHWVASKYCAESEAEISGRIATGKKATNNQTFVLPYGKGMIDFVMSPAYSHIPQEQAYHYHFHSRRTWEMENFHRRFFAA
;
A
#
# COMPACT_ATOMS: atom_id res chain seq x y z
N MET A 1 -41.54 9.41 16.97
CA MET A 1 -40.46 8.99 16.04
C MET A 1 -39.17 9.08 16.80
N SER A 2 -38.74 7.95 17.35
CA SER A 2 -37.50 7.82 18.13
C SER A 2 -36.33 7.70 17.16
N GLN A 3 -35.32 8.55 17.34
CA GLN A 3 -34.03 8.42 16.62
C GLN A 3 -33.38 7.07 16.97
N PRO A 4 -32.78 6.37 16.03
CA PRO A 4 -32.00 5.19 16.34
C PRO A 4 -30.73 5.61 17.08
N ASP A 5 -30.51 4.94 18.19
CA ASP A 5 -29.33 5.05 19.04
C ASP A 5 -28.06 4.68 18.28
N GLN A 6 -27.21 5.67 17.96
CA GLN A 6 -25.92 5.47 17.31
C GLN A 6 -24.83 5.12 18.35
N THR A 7 -25.01 4.05 19.06
CA THR A 7 -23.92 3.42 19.82
C THR A 7 -23.34 2.25 19.01
N THR A 8 -22.70 2.55 17.88
CA THR A 8 -21.73 1.63 17.30
C THR A 8 -20.47 1.71 18.17
N GLY A 9 -20.36 0.76 19.11
CA GLY A 9 -19.23 0.64 19.98
C GLY A 9 -17.93 0.45 19.16
N GLU A 10 -17.13 1.51 19.11
CA GLU A 10 -15.75 1.45 18.64
C GLU A 10 -15.00 0.45 19.52
N ALA A 11 -14.74 -0.73 18.99
CA ALA A 11 -13.78 -1.66 19.57
C ALA A 11 -12.37 -1.13 19.26
N LEU A 12 -11.96 -0.09 19.98
CA LEU A 12 -10.58 0.35 20.00
C LEU A 12 -9.71 -0.77 20.58
N TRP A 13 -8.48 -0.87 20.13
CA TRP A 13 -7.47 -1.72 20.76
C TRP A 13 -7.41 -1.39 22.25
N ARG A 14 -8.09 -2.17 23.07
CA ARG A 14 -8.11 -1.97 24.52
C ARG A 14 -6.87 -2.59 25.12
N GLY A 15 -5.73 -1.86 25.02
CA GLY A 15 -4.63 -1.94 25.97
C GLY A 15 -3.87 -3.25 26.17
N GLU A 16 -4.20 -4.36 25.49
CA GLU A 16 -3.57 -5.65 25.78
C GLU A 16 -2.30 -5.93 24.98
N ARG A 17 -2.15 -5.35 23.79
CA ARG A 17 -0.93 -5.44 22.98
C ARG A 17 -0.91 -4.39 21.85
N GLU A 18 0.28 -4.06 21.40
CA GLU A 18 0.44 -3.25 20.18
C GLU A 18 0.08 -4.06 18.93
N PRO A 19 -0.53 -3.42 17.91
CA PRO A 19 -0.86 -4.11 16.66
C PRO A 19 0.42 -4.52 15.92
N ARG A 20 0.40 -5.71 15.34
CA ARG A 20 1.47 -6.17 14.46
C ARG A 20 1.22 -5.72 13.04
N ILE A 21 2.22 -5.10 12.43
CA ILE A 21 2.13 -4.52 11.09
C ILE A 21 3.13 -5.20 10.15
N ALA A 22 2.67 -5.64 8.98
CA ALA A 22 3.54 -5.95 7.87
C ALA A 22 3.62 -4.75 6.93
N ILE A 23 4.81 -4.22 6.69
CA ILE A 23 5.04 -3.18 5.68
C ILE A 23 5.50 -3.87 4.39
N LEU A 24 4.73 -3.72 3.32
CA LEU A 24 5.05 -4.19 1.98
C LEU A 24 5.60 -3.05 1.14
N VAL A 25 6.89 -3.05 0.88
CA VAL A 25 7.51 -2.13 -0.07
C VAL A 25 7.43 -2.74 -1.47
N LEU A 26 6.61 -2.16 -2.33
CA LEU A 26 6.47 -2.62 -3.71
C LEU A 26 7.73 -2.25 -4.50
N GLY A 27 8.54 -3.27 -4.76
CA GLY A 27 9.75 -3.19 -5.55
C GLY A 27 9.51 -3.44 -7.04
N CYS A 28 10.56 -3.21 -7.79
CA CYS A 28 10.70 -3.62 -9.19
C CYS A 28 12.18 -3.85 -9.46
N LEU A 29 12.51 -4.85 -10.25
CA LEU A 29 13.90 -5.18 -10.60
C LEU A 29 14.54 -4.18 -11.57
N LEU A 30 13.81 -3.21 -12.08
CA LEU A 30 14.42 -2.10 -12.84
C LEU A 30 15.43 -1.37 -11.95
N THR A 31 16.63 -1.12 -12.49
CA THR A 31 17.79 -0.56 -11.76
C THR A 31 17.43 0.72 -10.98
N ILE A 32 16.53 1.54 -11.53
CA ILE A 32 16.11 2.77 -10.88
C ILE A 32 15.34 2.53 -9.57
N TYR A 33 14.49 1.49 -9.53
CA TYR A 33 13.74 1.13 -8.31
C TYR A 33 14.61 0.37 -7.30
N ASP A 34 15.55 -0.45 -7.77
CA ASP A 34 16.53 -1.10 -6.90
C ASP A 34 17.35 -0.06 -6.09
N ARG A 35 17.73 1.05 -6.71
CA ARG A 35 18.38 2.17 -6.00
C ARG A 35 17.48 2.72 -4.88
N CYS A 36 16.18 2.90 -5.16
CA CYS A 36 15.23 3.34 -4.15
C CYS A 36 15.13 2.34 -2.99
N ILE A 37 15.04 1.05 -3.28
CA ILE A 37 15.00 -0.01 -2.25
C ILE A 37 16.28 -0.01 -1.41
N ARG A 38 17.45 0.11 -2.02
CA ARG A 38 18.71 0.21 -1.25
C ARG A 38 18.71 1.42 -0.34
N THR A 39 18.17 2.55 -0.79
CA THR A 39 18.05 3.75 0.05
C THR A 39 17.08 3.52 1.21
N ILE A 40 15.94 2.86 0.97
CA ILE A 40 15.03 2.45 2.04
C ILE A 40 15.76 1.58 3.07
N ARG A 41 16.47 0.55 2.63
CA ARG A 41 17.26 -0.34 3.50
C ARG A 41 18.35 0.39 4.30
N ALA A 42 18.92 1.47 3.75
CA ALA A 42 19.95 2.29 4.41
C ALA A 42 19.35 3.38 5.33
N THR A 43 18.05 3.60 5.28
CA THR A 43 17.37 4.64 6.05
C THR A 43 16.30 4.03 6.96
N TRP A 44 15.05 4.31 6.75
CA TRP A 44 13.95 3.87 7.60
C TRP A 44 13.74 2.35 7.61
N GLY A 45 14.07 1.67 6.52
CA GLY A 45 13.96 0.21 6.40
C GLY A 45 15.00 -0.57 7.22
N SER A 46 16.02 0.10 7.77
CA SER A 46 16.98 -0.51 8.71
C SER A 46 16.49 -0.49 10.16
N GLN A 47 15.41 0.23 10.44
CA GLN A 47 14.87 0.38 11.79
C GLN A 47 14.08 -0.87 12.16
N SER A 48 14.62 -1.69 13.06
CA SER A 48 13.88 -2.82 13.62
C SER A 48 12.90 -2.35 14.69
N ARG A 49 11.69 -2.92 14.69
CA ARG A 49 10.67 -2.71 15.73
C ARG A 49 10.00 -4.04 16.05
N ASP A 50 9.69 -4.28 17.30
CA ASP A 50 9.20 -5.60 17.78
C ASP A 50 7.88 -6.05 17.13
N HIS A 51 7.07 -5.11 16.67
CA HIS A 51 5.74 -5.40 16.11
C HIS A 51 5.62 -5.01 14.64
N VAL A 52 6.73 -4.71 13.95
CA VAL A 52 6.73 -4.29 12.56
C VAL A 52 7.73 -5.10 11.76
N ASP A 53 7.26 -5.81 10.76
CA ASP A 53 8.09 -6.51 9.77
C ASP A 53 8.02 -5.78 8.43
N ILE A 54 9.16 -5.66 7.75
CA ILE A 54 9.27 -5.00 6.45
C ILE A 54 9.61 -6.05 5.39
N PHE A 55 8.82 -6.10 4.32
CA PHE A 55 9.02 -6.97 3.18
C PHE A 55 9.19 -6.19 1.90
N TYR A 56 10.09 -6.64 1.03
CA TYR A 56 10.33 -6.11 -0.30
C TYR A 56 9.74 -7.05 -1.33
N VAL A 57 8.74 -6.59 -2.06
CA VAL A 57 7.93 -7.42 -2.96
C VAL A 57 8.37 -7.21 -4.40
N TYR A 58 8.72 -8.29 -5.09
CA TYR A 58 9.13 -8.30 -6.48
C TYR A 58 8.33 -9.34 -7.29
N GLY A 59 8.30 -9.18 -8.61
CA GLY A 59 7.85 -10.24 -9.50
C GLY A 59 8.93 -11.30 -9.70
N GLY A 60 8.54 -12.54 -9.59
CA GLY A 60 9.45 -13.69 -9.78
C GLY A 60 9.53 -14.16 -11.24
N GLN A 61 8.64 -13.73 -12.13
CA GLN A 61 8.64 -14.09 -13.53
C GLN A 61 9.47 -13.11 -14.39
N HIS A 62 9.91 -13.56 -15.56
CA HIS A 62 10.60 -12.68 -16.49
C HIS A 62 9.67 -11.58 -17.01
N ALA A 63 10.20 -10.35 -17.02
CA ALA A 63 9.54 -9.23 -17.65
C ALA A 63 10.08 -9.06 -19.08
N ASN A 64 9.20 -8.78 -20.01
CA ASN A 64 9.60 -8.40 -21.37
C ASN A 64 9.80 -6.87 -21.43
N THR A 65 11.05 -6.45 -21.24
CA THR A 65 11.43 -5.04 -21.27
C THR A 65 12.86 -4.87 -21.79
N ASP A 66 13.12 -3.76 -22.48
CA ASP A 66 14.47 -3.34 -22.91
C ASP A 66 15.19 -2.52 -21.81
N GLU A 67 14.53 -2.24 -20.69
CA GLU A 67 15.14 -1.52 -19.58
C GLU A 67 16.12 -2.39 -18.79
N GLU A 68 17.14 -1.76 -18.23
CA GLU A 68 18.14 -2.44 -17.40
C GLU A 68 17.53 -2.96 -16.11
N MET A 69 17.58 -4.27 -15.91
CA MET A 69 17.07 -4.96 -14.73
C MET A 69 18.21 -5.48 -13.85
N VAL A 70 17.97 -5.47 -12.55
CA VAL A 70 18.84 -6.13 -11.58
C VAL A 70 18.63 -7.63 -11.67
N ASP A 71 19.74 -8.38 -11.59
CA ASP A 71 19.69 -9.82 -11.53
C ASP A 71 19.05 -10.28 -10.20
N ILE A 72 17.94 -10.98 -10.31
CA ILE A 72 17.20 -11.49 -9.16
C ILE A 72 18.01 -12.53 -8.36
N GLU A 73 18.85 -13.34 -9.01
CA GLU A 73 19.68 -14.33 -8.33
C GLU A 73 20.71 -13.66 -7.42
N ARG A 74 21.24 -12.52 -7.87
CA ARG A 74 22.11 -11.70 -7.04
C ARG A 74 21.37 -11.08 -5.85
N LEU A 75 20.11 -10.68 -6.05
CA LEU A 75 19.28 -10.09 -5.01
C LEU A 75 18.98 -11.10 -3.90
N ILE A 76 18.61 -12.33 -4.27
CA ILE A 76 18.21 -13.39 -3.34
C ILE A 76 19.37 -14.33 -2.91
N GLY A 77 20.54 -14.20 -3.52
CA GLY A 77 21.74 -14.97 -3.20
C GLY A 77 21.67 -16.47 -3.58
N ARG A 78 20.77 -16.83 -4.50
CA ARG A 78 20.56 -18.22 -4.98
C ARG A 78 19.89 -18.23 -6.36
N PRO A 79 19.82 -19.38 -7.05
CA PRO A 79 19.11 -19.52 -8.32
C PRO A 79 17.66 -19.05 -8.21
N ARG A 80 17.19 -18.43 -9.30
CA ARG A 80 15.82 -17.92 -9.41
C ARG A 80 14.81 -19.06 -9.30
N PRO A 81 13.82 -18.99 -8.40
CA PRO A 81 12.74 -19.96 -8.35
C PRO A 81 11.87 -19.85 -9.61
N GLN A 82 11.41 -21.01 -10.11
CA GLN A 82 10.42 -21.06 -11.19
C GLN A 82 9.03 -20.94 -10.56
N LEU A 83 8.43 -19.77 -10.66
CA LEU A 83 7.11 -19.47 -10.07
C LEU A 83 6.03 -19.51 -11.15
N GLN A 84 4.99 -20.28 -10.90
CA GLN A 84 3.74 -20.21 -11.66
C GLN A 84 2.94 -18.97 -11.23
N ASP A 85 1.89 -18.64 -11.99
CA ASP A 85 0.98 -17.58 -11.62
C ASP A 85 0.41 -17.81 -10.22
N TYR A 86 0.36 -16.73 -9.43
CA TYR A 86 -0.09 -16.72 -8.02
C TYR A 86 0.77 -17.50 -7.02
N GLU A 87 1.84 -18.15 -7.43
CA GLU A 87 2.77 -18.72 -6.47
C GLU A 87 3.58 -17.63 -5.75
N VAL A 88 4.05 -17.95 -4.56
CA VAL A 88 4.89 -17.06 -3.75
C VAL A 88 6.11 -17.83 -3.25
N TRP A 89 7.24 -17.15 -3.27
CA TRP A 89 8.47 -17.62 -2.66
C TRP A 89 9.03 -16.54 -1.74
N VAL A 90 9.48 -16.94 -0.55
CA VAL A 90 9.96 -15.99 0.46
C VAL A 90 11.32 -16.40 0.98
N SER A 91 12.22 -15.43 1.10
CA SER A 91 13.52 -15.59 1.75
C SER A 91 13.88 -14.32 2.52
N GLY A 92 13.96 -14.47 3.83
CA GLY A 92 14.18 -13.31 4.70
C GLY A 92 13.05 -12.28 4.54
N ASP A 93 13.43 -11.08 4.15
CA ASP A 93 12.52 -9.96 3.94
C ASP A 93 12.09 -9.78 2.46
N ILE A 94 12.43 -10.72 1.59
CA ILE A 94 12.08 -10.67 0.16
C ILE A 94 10.91 -11.61 -0.12
N ILE A 95 9.88 -11.09 -0.78
CA ILE A 95 8.75 -11.82 -1.32
C ILE A 95 8.83 -11.77 -2.85
N LEU A 96 8.94 -12.93 -3.49
CA LEU A 96 8.80 -13.06 -4.94
C LEU A 96 7.43 -13.60 -5.26
N CYS A 97 6.70 -12.90 -6.12
CA CYS A 97 5.37 -13.26 -6.56
C CYS A 97 5.40 -13.88 -7.96
N GLY A 98 4.57 -14.88 -8.22
CA GLY A 98 4.34 -15.43 -9.55
C GLY A 98 3.63 -14.42 -10.47
N ALA A 99 4.35 -13.37 -10.82
CA ALA A 99 3.94 -12.29 -11.72
C ALA A 99 5.19 -11.70 -12.38
N ALA A 100 5.01 -11.05 -13.53
CA ALA A 100 6.08 -10.29 -14.17
C ALA A 100 6.52 -9.10 -13.30
N ASP A 101 7.81 -8.76 -13.34
CA ASP A 101 8.34 -7.68 -12.51
C ASP A 101 8.47 -6.37 -13.28
N LEU A 102 7.34 -5.76 -13.56
CA LEU A 102 7.25 -4.44 -14.20
C LEU A 102 6.41 -3.48 -13.36
N TYR A 103 6.60 -2.19 -13.64
CA TYR A 103 5.74 -1.11 -13.16
C TYR A 103 4.80 -0.69 -14.31
N ASP A 104 4.07 -1.66 -14.84
CA ASP A 104 3.20 -1.48 -15.99
C ASP A 104 1.74 -1.80 -15.59
N ALA A 105 0.88 -0.78 -15.69
CA ALA A 105 -0.54 -0.93 -15.42
C ALA A 105 -1.25 -1.84 -16.44
N GLN A 106 -0.77 -1.87 -17.68
CA GLN A 106 -1.41 -2.64 -18.75
C GLN A 106 -1.27 -4.16 -18.56
N GLN A 107 -0.25 -4.59 -17.80
CA GLN A 107 0.01 -6.01 -17.53
C GLN A 107 -0.43 -6.44 -16.12
N ASP A 108 -1.11 -5.59 -15.38
CA ASP A 108 -1.53 -5.84 -14.00
C ASP A 108 -0.40 -6.30 -13.04
N CYS A 109 0.85 -6.10 -13.42
CA CYS A 109 2.01 -6.63 -12.69
C CYS A 109 2.03 -6.18 -11.23
N VAL A 110 1.76 -4.88 -10.99
CA VAL A 110 1.77 -4.32 -9.63
C VAL A 110 0.57 -4.83 -8.84
N LEU A 111 -0.61 -4.90 -9.47
CA LEU A 111 -1.83 -5.43 -8.86
C LEU A 111 -1.63 -6.90 -8.44
N ARG A 112 -1.12 -7.75 -9.35
CA ARG A 112 -0.85 -9.16 -9.07
C ARG A 112 0.13 -9.34 -7.93
N LYS A 113 1.28 -8.66 -7.96
CA LYS A 113 2.27 -8.70 -6.88
C LYS A 113 1.66 -8.35 -5.53
N ARG A 114 0.83 -7.32 -5.50
CA ARG A 114 0.19 -6.85 -4.26
C ARG A 114 -0.80 -7.88 -3.73
N LEU A 115 -1.70 -8.40 -4.56
CA LEU A 115 -2.70 -9.39 -4.15
C LEU A 115 -2.07 -10.71 -3.69
N ILE A 116 -1.03 -11.19 -4.38
CA ILE A 116 -0.27 -12.39 -3.99
C ILE A 116 0.43 -12.17 -2.64
N ALA A 117 1.04 -11.01 -2.42
CA ALA A 117 1.68 -10.69 -1.15
C ALA A 117 0.66 -10.56 0.00
N PHE A 118 -0.54 -10.06 -0.27
CA PHE A 118 -1.63 -10.04 0.71
C PHE A 118 -2.02 -11.46 1.11
N ASP A 119 -2.24 -12.36 0.15
CA ASP A 119 -2.56 -13.76 0.42
C ASP A 119 -1.51 -14.43 1.32
N TYR A 120 -0.24 -14.27 0.96
CA TYR A 120 0.86 -14.78 1.78
C TYR A 120 0.81 -14.27 3.23
N LEU A 121 0.68 -12.96 3.43
CA LEU A 121 0.72 -12.36 4.77
C LEU A 121 -0.52 -12.69 5.61
N VAL A 122 -1.68 -12.74 4.99
CA VAL A 122 -2.93 -13.13 5.65
C VAL A 122 -2.83 -14.55 6.17
N ASN A 123 -2.27 -15.48 5.37
CA ASN A 123 -2.09 -16.87 5.74
C ASN A 123 -1.09 -17.08 6.88
N GLN A 124 -0.18 -16.12 7.15
CA GLN A 124 0.68 -16.15 8.33
C GLN A 124 -0.09 -15.92 9.64
N GLN A 125 -1.27 -15.33 9.60
CA GLN A 125 -2.17 -15.04 10.73
C GLN A 125 -1.52 -14.23 11.89
N ARG A 126 -0.38 -13.58 11.63
CA ARG A 126 0.39 -12.89 12.68
C ARG A 126 0.29 -11.37 12.62
N TYR A 127 -0.24 -10.81 11.53
CA TYR A 127 -0.37 -9.37 11.35
C TYR A 127 -1.82 -8.92 11.55
N ASP A 128 -1.99 -7.79 12.20
CA ASP A 128 -3.28 -7.13 12.39
C ASP A 128 -3.55 -6.16 11.25
N PHE A 129 -2.47 -5.53 10.75
CA PHE A 129 -2.50 -4.62 9.63
C PHE A 129 -1.45 -4.99 8.58
N ILE A 130 -1.79 -4.73 7.33
CA ILE A 130 -0.87 -4.76 6.19
C ILE A 130 -0.80 -3.35 5.62
N TYR A 131 0.41 -2.81 5.56
CA TYR A 131 0.69 -1.48 5.05
C TYR A 131 1.53 -1.57 3.78
N THR A 132 0.98 -1.19 2.63
CA THR A 132 1.70 -1.26 1.36
C THR A 132 2.12 0.13 0.89
N VAL A 133 3.37 0.24 0.45
CA VAL A 133 4.00 1.50 0.02
C VAL A 133 4.79 1.30 -1.26
N CYS A 134 4.98 2.37 -2.02
CA CYS A 134 5.87 2.34 -3.18
C CYS A 134 7.34 2.56 -2.77
N ALA A 135 8.26 2.22 -3.67
CA ALA A 135 9.70 2.34 -3.43
C ALA A 135 10.21 3.78 -3.26
N THR A 136 9.38 4.79 -3.56
CA THR A 136 9.71 6.21 -3.38
C THR A 136 9.16 6.80 -2.08
N SER A 137 8.78 5.95 -1.14
CA SER A 137 8.19 6.36 0.14
C SER A 137 9.21 6.33 1.27
N TYR A 138 9.07 7.27 2.19
CA TYR A 138 9.70 7.25 3.51
C TYR A 138 8.63 7.02 4.58
N VAL A 139 8.84 6.05 5.45
CA VAL A 139 7.90 5.71 6.53
C VAL A 139 8.53 6.03 7.88
N ASN A 140 7.83 6.82 8.69
CA ASN A 140 8.10 6.95 10.11
C ASN A 140 7.38 5.81 10.83
N ILE A 141 8.12 4.75 11.15
CA ILE A 141 7.55 3.51 11.69
C ILE A 141 6.88 3.73 13.04
N ASP A 142 7.47 4.55 13.91
CA ASP A 142 6.90 4.83 15.23
C ASP A 142 5.56 5.57 15.12
N ALA A 143 5.47 6.56 14.22
CA ALA A 143 4.23 7.27 13.97
C ALA A 143 3.18 6.36 13.30
N LEU A 144 3.58 5.47 12.40
CA LEU A 144 2.69 4.47 11.80
C LEU A 144 2.12 3.52 12.86
N GLN A 145 2.95 3.01 13.77
CA GLN A 145 2.55 2.10 14.84
C GLN A 145 1.58 2.78 15.81
N GLN A 146 1.90 4.01 16.21
CA GLN A 146 1.00 4.83 17.04
C GLN A 146 -0.34 5.06 16.35
N TYR A 147 -0.32 5.38 15.04
CA TYR A 147 -1.53 5.60 14.27
C TYR A 147 -2.36 4.32 14.15
N ALA A 148 -1.75 3.19 13.80
CA ALA A 148 -2.43 1.90 13.70
C ALA A 148 -3.07 1.48 15.03
N SER A 149 -2.44 1.81 16.16
CA SER A 149 -3.00 1.55 17.51
C SER A 149 -4.28 2.33 17.79
N SER A 150 -4.52 3.42 17.07
CA SER A 150 -5.74 4.23 17.19
C SER A 150 -6.89 3.74 16.30
N LEU A 151 -6.63 2.77 15.42
CA LEU A 151 -7.61 2.26 14.47
C LEU A 151 -8.40 1.07 15.02
N PRO A 152 -9.61 0.80 14.52
CA PRO A 152 -10.30 -0.44 14.82
C PRO A 152 -9.51 -1.64 14.27
N PRO A 153 -9.60 -2.82 14.90
CA PRO A 153 -8.85 -4.01 14.49
C PRO A 153 -9.33 -4.62 13.16
N SER A 154 -10.46 -4.18 12.63
CA SER A 154 -11.10 -4.69 11.41
C SER A 154 -11.77 -3.56 10.63
N GLY A 155 -12.08 -3.82 9.34
CA GLY A 155 -12.80 -2.89 8.48
C GLY A 155 -12.00 -1.66 8.08
N VAL A 156 -10.65 -1.72 8.06
CA VAL A 156 -9.80 -0.58 7.72
C VAL A 156 -9.29 -0.68 6.29
N TYR A 157 -9.60 0.34 5.49
CA TYR A 157 -8.99 0.66 4.21
C TYR A 157 -8.66 2.15 4.20
N HIS A 158 -7.41 2.50 4.45
CA HIS A 158 -7.01 3.86 4.73
C HIS A 158 -5.78 4.31 3.94
N GLY A 159 -5.75 5.60 3.64
CA GLY A 159 -4.65 6.32 2.99
C GLY A 159 -5.16 7.58 2.28
N PRO A 160 -4.34 8.19 1.41
CA PRO A 160 -4.76 9.34 0.64
C PRO A 160 -5.86 8.99 -0.34
N LEU A 161 -7.01 9.63 -0.19
CA LEU A 161 -8.16 9.36 -1.05
C LEU A 161 -8.08 10.14 -2.35
N GLY A 162 -8.20 9.42 -3.46
CA GLY A 162 -8.43 9.94 -4.80
C GLY A 162 -9.80 9.58 -5.35
N ILE A 163 -10.15 10.17 -6.49
CA ILE A 163 -11.29 9.76 -7.31
C ILE A 163 -10.77 9.53 -8.72
N HIS A 164 -11.04 8.36 -9.24
CA HIS A 164 -10.69 8.04 -10.63
C HIS A 164 -11.63 8.80 -11.58
N GLU A 165 -11.04 9.67 -12.41
CA GLU A 165 -11.80 10.64 -13.23
C GLU A 165 -12.80 9.96 -14.19
N SER A 166 -12.40 8.85 -14.80
CA SER A 166 -13.23 8.17 -15.80
C SER A 166 -14.35 7.31 -15.21
N SER A 167 -14.17 6.76 -13.99
CA SER A 167 -15.15 5.88 -13.36
C SER A 167 -15.89 6.52 -12.18
N GLY A 168 -15.38 7.64 -11.64
CA GLY A 168 -15.92 8.28 -10.45
C GLY A 168 -15.74 7.50 -9.15
N TYR A 169 -15.08 6.33 -9.19
CA TYR A 169 -14.86 5.53 -8.00
C TYR A 169 -13.79 6.13 -7.08
N PRO A 170 -14.02 6.09 -5.75
CA PRO A 170 -13.00 6.45 -4.78
C PRO A 170 -11.94 5.34 -4.71
N PHE A 171 -10.70 5.73 -4.50
CA PHE A 171 -9.59 4.82 -4.24
C PHE A 171 -8.60 5.43 -3.26
N VAL A 172 -7.86 4.60 -2.57
CA VAL A 172 -6.71 5.02 -1.77
C VAL A 172 -5.45 4.90 -2.62
N SER A 173 -4.65 5.96 -2.67
CA SER A 173 -3.42 6.01 -3.49
C SER A 173 -2.48 4.86 -3.17
N GLY A 174 -2.00 4.19 -4.21
CA GLY A 174 -1.06 3.07 -4.15
C GLY A 174 0.27 3.39 -3.48
N ALA A 175 0.57 4.67 -3.30
CA ALA A 175 1.74 5.11 -2.54
C ALA A 175 1.64 4.74 -1.04
N SER A 176 0.43 4.65 -0.49
CA SER A 176 0.20 4.45 0.94
C SER A 176 -1.17 3.84 1.21
N ILE A 177 -1.27 2.53 1.29
CA ILE A 177 -2.52 1.82 1.60
C ILE A 177 -2.34 1.03 2.90
N LEU A 178 -3.11 1.37 3.92
CA LEU A 178 -3.19 0.64 5.18
C LEU A 178 -4.48 -0.17 5.23
N LEU A 179 -4.35 -1.47 5.43
CA LEU A 179 -5.44 -2.44 5.47
C LEU A 179 -5.46 -3.16 6.81
N SER A 180 -6.64 -3.35 7.40
CA SER A 180 -6.80 -4.40 8.41
C SER A 180 -6.75 -5.77 7.75
N ARG A 181 -6.40 -6.80 8.53
CA ARG A 181 -6.23 -8.16 8.02
C ARG A 181 -7.45 -8.71 7.30
N ASP A 182 -8.67 -8.43 7.78
CA ASP A 182 -9.92 -8.87 7.17
C ASP A 182 -10.13 -8.29 5.76
N ILE A 183 -9.84 -7.01 5.58
CA ILE A 183 -9.92 -6.37 4.25
C ILE A 183 -8.83 -6.91 3.31
N ALA A 184 -7.61 -7.11 3.81
CA ALA A 184 -6.55 -7.73 3.02
C ALA A 184 -6.88 -9.16 2.63
N ALA A 185 -7.51 -9.93 3.52
CA ALA A 185 -7.97 -11.30 3.25
C ALA A 185 -9.07 -11.31 2.18
N ASP A 186 -10.00 -10.38 2.25
CA ASP A 186 -11.04 -10.26 1.24
C ASP A 186 -10.49 -9.93 -0.15
N LEU A 187 -9.54 -9.00 -0.23
CA LEU A 187 -8.85 -8.67 -1.47
C LEU A 187 -8.06 -9.89 -2.03
N ALA A 188 -7.34 -10.60 -1.18
CA ALA A 188 -6.59 -11.79 -1.57
C ALA A 188 -7.52 -12.91 -2.09
N ASN A 189 -8.60 -13.21 -1.38
CA ASN A 189 -9.59 -14.22 -1.78
C ASN A 189 -10.33 -13.85 -3.07
N SER A 190 -10.34 -12.58 -3.42
CA SER A 190 -11.03 -12.05 -4.60
C SER A 190 -10.06 -11.71 -5.74
N ALA A 191 -8.79 -12.09 -5.63
CA ALA A 191 -7.72 -11.67 -6.54
C ALA A 191 -8.04 -11.95 -8.01
N GLU A 192 -8.51 -13.16 -8.33
CA GLU A 192 -8.89 -13.53 -9.69
C GLU A 192 -10.04 -12.67 -10.22
N ALA A 193 -11.06 -12.43 -9.40
CA ALA A 193 -12.19 -11.59 -9.78
C ALA A 193 -11.75 -10.14 -10.03
N ILE A 194 -10.91 -9.57 -9.15
CA ILE A 194 -10.39 -8.21 -9.29
C ILE A 194 -9.60 -8.07 -10.60
N ILE A 195 -8.70 -9.02 -10.89
CA ILE A 195 -7.87 -9.00 -12.10
C ILE A 195 -8.72 -9.17 -13.35
N THR A 196 -9.66 -10.12 -13.34
CA THR A 196 -10.53 -10.40 -14.50
C THR A 196 -11.46 -9.23 -14.79
N THR A 197 -11.93 -8.52 -13.79
CA THR A 197 -12.79 -7.34 -13.97
C THR A 197 -12.01 -6.07 -14.34
N ASN A 198 -10.70 -6.07 -14.17
CA ASN A 198 -9.83 -4.96 -14.56
C ASN A 198 -9.57 -4.89 -16.09
N THR A 199 -10.63 -5.02 -16.88
CA THR A 199 -10.57 -5.09 -18.36
C THR A 199 -10.08 -3.81 -19.03
N ILE A 200 -10.13 -2.68 -18.33
CA ILE A 200 -9.70 -1.36 -18.83
C ILE A 200 -8.29 -0.97 -18.34
N ALA A 201 -7.53 -1.93 -17.82
CA ALA A 201 -6.19 -1.73 -17.32
C ALA A 201 -6.06 -0.53 -16.35
N MET A 202 -6.96 -0.46 -15.38
CA MET A 202 -6.88 0.56 -14.32
C MET A 202 -5.57 0.37 -13.53
N PRO A 203 -4.98 1.45 -13.02
CA PRO A 203 -3.92 1.34 -12.02
C PRO A 203 -4.34 0.43 -10.86
N ASP A 204 -3.37 -0.24 -10.26
CA ASP A 204 -3.59 -1.24 -9.22
C ASP A 204 -4.37 -0.71 -7.99
N ASP A 205 -4.09 0.52 -7.59
CA ASP A 205 -4.79 1.20 -6.48
C ASP A 205 -6.23 1.56 -6.84
N VAL A 206 -6.48 1.93 -8.10
CA VAL A 206 -7.83 2.20 -8.61
C VAL A 206 -8.63 0.90 -8.70
N ALA A 207 -8.03 -0.20 -9.17
CA ALA A 207 -8.69 -1.50 -9.24
C ALA A 207 -9.08 -2.01 -7.84
N ILE A 208 -8.18 -1.89 -6.86
CA ILE A 208 -8.47 -2.21 -5.46
C ILE A 208 -9.58 -1.29 -4.91
N GLY A 209 -9.47 0.02 -5.15
CA GLY A 209 -10.48 0.99 -4.70
C GLY A 209 -11.86 0.72 -5.29
N HIS A 210 -11.90 0.37 -6.58
CA HIS A 210 -13.15 -0.03 -7.24
C HIS A 210 -13.77 -1.27 -6.58
N TRP A 211 -12.97 -2.29 -6.31
CA TRP A 211 -13.45 -3.48 -5.61
C TRP A 211 -13.99 -3.16 -4.21
N VAL A 212 -13.25 -2.43 -3.41
CA VAL A 212 -13.66 -2.03 -2.06
C VAL A 212 -14.92 -1.18 -2.10
N ALA A 213 -14.99 -0.20 -3.01
CA ALA A 213 -16.16 0.65 -3.15
C ALA A 213 -17.39 -0.13 -3.57
N SER A 214 -17.28 -1.02 -4.56
CA SER A 214 -18.42 -1.82 -5.06
C SER A 214 -18.95 -2.80 -4.01
N LYS A 215 -18.10 -3.30 -3.14
CA LYS A 215 -18.48 -4.30 -2.14
C LYS A 215 -19.01 -3.69 -0.84
N TYR A 216 -18.40 -2.60 -0.40
CA TYR A 216 -18.61 -2.04 0.94
C TYR A 216 -19.24 -0.66 0.93
N CYS A 217 -19.13 0.10 -0.16
CA CYS A 217 -19.78 1.38 -0.30
C CYS A 217 -21.09 1.18 -1.08
N ALA A 218 -22.22 1.29 -0.44
CA ALA A 218 -23.53 1.11 -1.05
C ALA A 218 -23.93 2.31 -1.96
N GLU A 219 -23.03 2.73 -2.86
CA GLU A 219 -23.31 3.80 -3.80
C GLU A 219 -23.93 3.23 -5.10
N SER A 220 -25.02 3.84 -5.54
CA SER A 220 -25.64 3.51 -6.81
C SER A 220 -24.83 4.08 -7.99
N GLU A 221 -24.96 3.48 -9.17
CA GLU A 221 -24.37 4.04 -10.41
C GLU A 221 -24.82 5.49 -10.66
N ALA A 222 -26.04 5.85 -10.26
CA ALA A 222 -26.56 7.21 -10.39
C ALA A 222 -25.79 8.21 -9.51
N GLU A 223 -25.42 7.82 -8.29
CA GLU A 223 -24.63 8.67 -7.39
C GLU A 223 -23.20 8.85 -7.90
N ILE A 224 -22.58 7.76 -8.40
CA ILE A 224 -21.26 7.80 -9.04
C ILE A 224 -21.27 8.71 -10.27
N SER A 225 -22.25 8.53 -11.15
CA SER A 225 -22.42 9.35 -12.36
C SER A 225 -22.68 10.82 -12.01
N GLY A 226 -23.43 11.08 -10.95
CA GLY A 226 -23.68 12.43 -10.44
C GLY A 226 -22.39 13.10 -9.93
N ARG A 227 -21.48 12.37 -9.32
CA ARG A 227 -20.16 12.88 -8.89
C ARG A 227 -19.27 13.22 -10.06
N ILE A 228 -19.21 12.35 -11.07
CA ILE A 228 -18.45 12.62 -12.30
C ILE A 228 -18.94 13.92 -12.94
N ALA A 229 -20.26 14.05 -13.12
CA ALA A 229 -20.87 15.21 -13.76
C ALA A 229 -20.66 16.53 -13.00
N THR A 230 -20.59 16.49 -11.68
CA THR A 230 -20.46 17.67 -10.81
C THR A 230 -19.04 17.96 -10.35
N GLY A 231 -18.09 17.09 -10.64
CA GLY A 231 -16.73 17.17 -10.14
C GLY A 231 -16.61 17.06 -8.61
N LYS A 232 -17.65 16.59 -7.94
CA LYS A 232 -17.62 16.43 -6.47
C LYS A 232 -16.73 15.27 -6.09
N LYS A 233 -15.85 15.52 -5.13
CA LYS A 233 -15.02 14.47 -4.49
C LYS A 233 -15.93 13.48 -3.75
N ALA A 234 -15.57 12.20 -3.78
CA ALA A 234 -16.20 11.21 -2.95
C ALA A 234 -16.10 11.60 -1.47
N THR A 235 -17.17 11.42 -0.74
CA THR A 235 -17.17 11.53 0.71
C THR A 235 -17.08 10.14 1.28
N ASN A 236 -16.04 9.89 2.07
CA ASN A 236 -15.95 8.65 2.82
C ASN A 236 -16.89 8.71 4.00
N ASN A 237 -17.98 8.03 3.90
CA ASN A 237 -18.95 7.89 4.98
C ASN A 237 -19.01 6.46 5.51
N GLN A 238 -18.04 5.64 5.12
CA GLN A 238 -18.02 4.23 5.43
C GLN A 238 -17.14 3.93 6.65
N THR A 239 -17.47 2.89 7.37
CA THR A 239 -16.79 2.51 8.60
C THR A 239 -15.36 2.04 8.42
N PHE A 240 -14.97 1.64 7.20
CA PHE A 240 -13.65 1.09 6.90
C PHE A 240 -12.79 2.01 6.03
N VAL A 241 -13.35 3.08 5.44
CA VAL A 241 -12.59 4.06 4.65
C VAL A 241 -12.44 5.34 5.45
N LEU A 242 -11.22 5.64 5.86
CA LEU A 242 -10.90 6.79 6.69
C LEU A 242 -10.61 8.05 5.85
N PRO A 243 -10.71 9.25 6.45
CA PRO A 243 -10.52 10.50 5.72
C PRO A 243 -9.16 10.60 5.03
N TYR A 244 -9.17 11.23 3.87
CA TYR A 244 -8.01 11.50 3.03
C TYR A 244 -6.88 12.23 3.78
N GLY A 245 -5.66 11.85 3.46
CA GLY A 245 -4.45 12.60 3.78
C GLY A 245 -4.06 12.62 5.24
N LYS A 246 -4.81 12.00 6.12
CA LYS A 246 -4.47 11.95 7.52
C LYS A 246 -3.26 11.05 7.74
N GLY A 247 -2.17 11.65 8.23
CA GLY A 247 -0.92 10.94 8.46
C GLY A 247 -0.02 10.76 7.23
N MET A 248 -0.37 11.32 6.06
CA MET A 248 0.46 11.30 4.87
C MET A 248 0.81 12.71 4.40
N ILE A 249 2.04 12.90 3.98
CA ILE A 249 2.53 14.11 3.29
C ILE A 249 3.05 13.73 1.92
N ASP A 250 2.56 14.40 0.89
CA ASP A 250 2.97 14.20 -0.49
C ASP A 250 3.89 15.34 -0.97
N PHE A 251 5.05 15.00 -1.49
CA PHE A 251 6.07 15.94 -1.97
C PHE A 251 6.07 16.11 -3.49
N VAL A 252 4.92 16.14 -4.12
CA VAL A 252 4.82 16.23 -5.58
C VAL A 252 5.57 17.42 -6.18
N MET A 253 5.58 18.57 -5.50
CA MET A 253 5.93 19.84 -6.13
C MET A 253 6.94 20.69 -5.37
N SER A 254 7.34 20.36 -4.15
CA SER A 254 8.30 21.19 -3.43
C SER A 254 9.02 20.45 -2.30
N PRO A 255 10.34 20.47 -2.29
CA PRO A 255 11.14 19.93 -1.19
C PRO A 255 11.23 20.91 0.00
N ALA A 256 10.24 21.70 0.27
CA ALA A 256 10.25 22.65 1.40
C ALA A 256 10.08 21.89 2.73
N TYR A 257 11.06 21.08 3.09
CA TYR A 257 11.11 20.28 4.32
C TYR A 257 10.93 21.09 5.63
N SER A 258 11.06 22.41 5.56
CA SER A 258 11.04 23.29 6.74
C SER A 258 9.66 23.45 7.38
N HIS A 259 8.59 23.02 6.72
CA HIS A 259 7.22 23.25 7.17
C HIS A 259 6.44 21.96 7.48
N ILE A 260 7.12 20.81 7.53
CA ILE A 260 6.44 19.54 7.75
C ILE A 260 6.25 19.33 9.25
N PRO A 261 5.02 19.19 9.73
CA PRO A 261 4.75 18.80 11.11
C PRO A 261 5.21 17.34 11.27
N GLN A 262 6.34 17.11 11.93
CA GLN A 262 6.94 15.77 12.06
C GLN A 262 6.14 14.85 12.98
N GLU A 263 5.35 15.43 13.89
CA GLU A 263 4.77 14.68 15.01
C GLU A 263 3.56 13.84 14.65
N GLN A 264 2.99 14.00 13.46
CA GLN A 264 1.73 13.34 13.08
C GLN A 264 1.77 12.57 11.75
N ALA A 265 2.80 12.76 10.94
CA ALA A 265 2.88 12.10 9.65
C ALA A 265 3.69 10.81 9.76
N TYR A 266 3.10 9.70 9.36
CA TYR A 266 3.81 8.42 9.28
C TYR A 266 4.34 8.11 7.89
N HIS A 267 3.94 8.85 6.85
CA HIS A 267 4.31 8.60 5.46
C HIS A 267 4.66 9.89 4.72
N TYR A 268 5.77 9.82 3.96
CA TYR A 268 6.25 10.90 3.10
C TYR A 268 6.52 10.33 1.71
N HIS A 269 5.82 10.82 0.70
CA HIS A 269 5.92 10.33 -0.67
C HIS A 269 6.73 11.30 -1.53
N PHE A 270 7.84 10.83 -2.07
CA PHE A 270 8.78 11.64 -2.84
C PHE A 270 8.53 11.46 -4.33
N HIS A 271 7.51 11.34 -4.95
CA HIS A 271 7.28 11.15 -6.40
C HIS A 271 8.55 11.13 -7.31
N SER A 272 9.67 11.50 -6.74
CA SER A 272 10.99 11.52 -7.35
C SER A 272 11.72 10.20 -7.08
N ARG A 273 12.33 9.66 -8.13
CA ARG A 273 13.24 8.51 -8.01
C ARG A 273 14.67 8.93 -7.64
N ARG A 274 14.82 10.15 -7.13
CA ARG A 274 16.11 10.72 -6.70
C ARG A 274 16.37 10.31 -5.25
N THR A 275 17.13 9.25 -5.06
CA THR A 275 17.41 8.66 -3.75
C THR A 275 18.00 9.64 -2.74
N TRP A 276 18.79 10.60 -3.21
CA TRP A 276 19.39 11.62 -2.35
C TRP A 276 18.37 12.50 -1.61
N GLU A 277 17.16 12.66 -2.12
CA GLU A 277 16.09 13.40 -1.45
C GLU A 277 15.65 12.66 -0.18
N MET A 278 15.44 11.35 -0.28
CA MET A 278 15.10 10.50 0.86
C MET A 278 16.23 10.42 1.88
N GLU A 279 17.48 10.30 1.43
CA GLU A 279 18.66 10.29 2.30
C GLU A 279 18.85 11.60 3.06
N ASN A 280 18.66 12.74 2.37
CA ASN A 280 18.72 14.06 2.99
C ASN A 280 17.60 14.26 4.01
N PHE A 281 16.39 13.80 3.67
CA PHE A 281 15.25 13.85 4.56
C PHE A 281 15.52 13.03 5.83
N HIS A 282 16.01 11.79 5.67
CA HIS A 282 16.39 10.93 6.79
C HIS A 282 17.42 11.60 7.70
N ARG A 283 18.53 12.08 7.13
CA ARG A 283 19.60 12.75 7.90
C ARG A 283 19.11 13.98 8.65
N ARG A 284 18.19 14.72 8.07
CA ARG A 284 17.73 15.98 8.67
C ARG A 284 16.73 15.77 9.80
N PHE A 285 15.87 14.77 9.71
CA PHE A 285 14.72 14.65 10.59
C PHE A 285 14.69 13.39 11.45
N PHE A 286 15.45 12.35 11.10
CA PHE A 286 15.35 11.04 11.72
C PHE A 286 16.69 10.38 12.06
N ALA A 287 17.82 10.85 11.52
CA ALA A 287 19.13 10.37 11.96
C ALA A 287 19.47 11.04 13.29
N ALA A 288 19.51 10.25 14.36
CA ALA A 288 19.99 10.67 15.68
C ALA A 288 21.52 10.78 15.70
#